data_0c9889daa732b0975281a3b155f5d6cd
#
_entry.id   0c9889daa732b0975281a3b155f5d6cd
#
_cell.length_a   1.000
_cell.length_b   1.000
_cell.length_c   1.000
_cell.angle_alpha   90.00
_cell.angle_beta   90.00
_cell.angle_gamma   90.00
#
_symmetry.space_group_name_H-M   'P 1'
#
loop_
_entity.id
_entity.type
_entity.pdbx_description
1 polymer ?
#
loop_
_entity_poly.entity_id
_entity_poly.type
_entity_poly.pdbx_seq_one_letter_code
_entity_poly.pdbx_strand_id
1 'polypeptide(L)'
;MNQAHSNNVVVIDEENKNIQRINSDALITKLKGIAISVLTADCVPILIYEEVNQIIACIHSGWKGTINGIIENTFNKIISMGKNNKIYVAVGPCIGVENYEVGKEFYNEFIKEAKDNEIFFSPSIKNKFFFNLRECVNSKIKKFNIESVENIDLDTFSEKEKFFSFRRSKKMGESDYGRCISIIKLIDV
;
A
#
# COMPACT_ATOMS: atom_id res chain seq x y z
N MET A 1 -5.23 -9.32 9.18
CA MET A 1 -3.76 -9.47 9.29
C MET A 1 -3.17 -8.54 10.34
N ASN A 2 -1.98 -8.85 10.83
CA ASN A 2 -1.20 -8.00 11.73
C ASN A 2 -0.14 -7.28 10.90
N GLN A 3 -0.37 -6.00 10.58
CA GLN A 3 0.48 -5.18 9.71
C GLN A 3 1.67 -4.62 10.51
N ALA A 4 2.88 -4.79 10.00
CA ALA A 4 4.13 -4.41 10.65
C ALA A 4 5.02 -3.50 9.78
N HIS A 5 4.50 -2.96 8.66
CA HIS A 5 5.25 -2.22 7.64
C HIS A 5 6.40 -3.06 7.05
N SER A 6 6.17 -4.38 6.94
CA SER A 6 7.10 -5.35 6.36
C SER A 6 6.91 -5.47 4.84
N ASN A 7 7.67 -6.38 4.23
CA ASN A 7 7.47 -6.82 2.85
C ASN A 7 6.90 -8.24 2.76
N ASN A 8 6.30 -8.73 3.85
CA ASN A 8 5.73 -10.06 3.92
C ASN A 8 4.39 -10.14 3.18
N VAL A 9 4.29 -11.13 2.30
CA VAL A 9 3.10 -11.45 1.51
C VAL A 9 2.62 -12.85 1.88
N VAL A 10 1.35 -13.00 2.20
CA VAL A 10 0.75 -14.31 2.52
C VAL A 10 -0.37 -14.62 1.54
N VAL A 11 -0.34 -15.84 0.99
CA VAL A 11 -1.44 -16.40 0.21
C VAL A 11 -2.41 -17.09 1.16
N ILE A 12 -3.68 -16.66 1.10
CA ILE A 12 -4.77 -17.28 1.83
C ILE A 12 -5.37 -18.39 0.97
N ASP A 13 -5.37 -19.59 1.49
CA ASP A 13 -5.89 -20.82 0.88
C ASP A 13 -6.80 -21.59 1.85
N GLU A 14 -7.26 -22.77 1.46
CA GLU A 14 -8.15 -23.60 2.25
C GLU A 14 -7.55 -24.03 3.60
N GLU A 15 -6.22 -24.20 3.66
CA GLU A 15 -5.52 -24.67 4.86
C GLU A 15 -5.39 -23.58 5.92
N ASN A 16 -5.20 -22.31 5.47
CA ASN A 16 -4.90 -21.21 6.37
C ASN A 16 -6.00 -20.14 6.48
N LYS A 17 -7.12 -20.23 5.75
CA LYS A 17 -8.20 -19.23 5.72
C LYS A 17 -8.80 -18.89 7.08
N ASN A 18 -8.68 -19.77 8.07
CA ASN A 18 -9.22 -19.59 9.41
C ASN A 18 -8.19 -19.05 10.42
N ILE A 19 -6.95 -18.77 10.01
CA ILE A 19 -5.93 -18.22 10.90
C ILE A 19 -6.29 -16.79 11.28
N GLN A 20 -6.51 -16.53 12.57
CA GLN A 20 -6.99 -15.24 13.06
C GLN A 20 -5.94 -14.12 13.01
N ARG A 21 -4.65 -14.43 13.09
CA ARG A 21 -3.56 -13.44 13.12
C ARG A 21 -2.43 -13.84 12.21
N ILE A 22 -2.39 -13.25 11.03
CA ILE A 22 -1.33 -13.45 10.05
C ILE A 22 -0.44 -12.21 10.06
N ASN A 23 0.86 -12.39 10.30
CA ASN A 23 1.85 -11.31 10.22
C ASN A 23 2.21 -11.07 8.75
N SER A 24 1.61 -10.05 8.16
CA SER A 24 1.87 -9.66 6.78
C SER A 24 1.42 -8.23 6.52
N ASP A 25 1.89 -7.64 5.46
CA ASP A 25 1.43 -6.36 4.93
C ASP A 25 0.77 -6.51 3.55
N ALA A 26 0.70 -7.73 3.02
CA ALA A 26 -0.12 -8.05 1.86
C ALA A 26 -0.76 -9.44 1.98
N LEU A 27 -1.98 -9.57 1.48
CA LEU A 27 -2.71 -10.84 1.36
C LEU A 27 -3.10 -11.06 -0.09
N ILE A 28 -3.05 -12.30 -0.52
CA ILE A 28 -3.48 -12.77 -1.85
C ILE A 28 -4.42 -13.95 -1.66
N THR A 29 -5.48 -14.07 -2.46
CA THR A 29 -6.32 -15.27 -2.47
C THR A 29 -7.01 -15.50 -3.81
N LYS A 30 -7.37 -16.76 -4.07
CA LYS A 30 -8.30 -17.21 -5.12
C LYS A 30 -9.65 -17.65 -4.54
N LEU A 31 -9.78 -17.67 -3.23
CA LEU A 31 -10.96 -18.18 -2.57
C LEU A 31 -12.14 -17.22 -2.75
N LYS A 32 -13.22 -17.72 -3.32
CA LYS A 32 -14.49 -17.00 -3.37
C LYS A 32 -15.11 -16.92 -1.98
N GLY A 33 -15.86 -15.87 -1.73
CA GLY A 33 -16.53 -15.66 -0.45
C GLY A 33 -15.63 -15.10 0.68
N ILE A 34 -14.31 -15.18 0.56
CA ILE A 34 -13.36 -14.63 1.52
C ILE A 34 -13.05 -13.17 1.19
N ALA A 35 -13.28 -12.27 2.14
CA ALA A 35 -12.88 -10.88 2.06
C ALA A 35 -11.49 -10.70 2.68
N ILE A 36 -10.56 -10.07 1.94
CA ILE A 36 -9.25 -9.66 2.44
C ILE A 36 -9.19 -8.14 2.53
N SER A 37 -8.46 -7.62 3.52
CA SER A 37 -8.47 -6.18 3.79
C SER A 37 -7.16 -5.68 4.38
N VAL A 38 -6.92 -4.37 4.22
CA VAL A 38 -5.86 -3.60 4.87
C VAL A 38 -6.44 -2.45 5.68
N LEU A 39 -5.77 -2.09 6.76
CA LEU A 39 -6.05 -0.92 7.58
C LEU A 39 -4.98 0.13 7.35
N THR A 40 -5.39 1.37 7.08
CA THR A 40 -4.46 2.48 6.85
C THR A 40 -4.88 3.75 7.59
N ALA A 41 -3.89 4.54 7.95
CA ALA A 41 -4.00 5.95 8.31
C ALA A 41 -2.70 6.59 7.79
N ASP A 42 -2.77 7.22 6.62
CA ASP A 42 -1.70 7.81 5.81
C ASP A 42 -0.94 6.88 4.87
N CYS A 43 -0.74 5.59 5.22
CA CYS A 43 -0.14 4.62 4.29
C CYS A 43 -1.06 4.36 3.09
N VAL A 44 -0.49 3.93 1.96
CA VAL A 44 -1.26 3.64 0.74
C VAL A 44 -1.90 2.26 0.83
N PRO A 45 -3.24 2.13 0.75
CA PRO A 45 -3.88 0.86 0.50
C PRO A 45 -3.91 0.59 -1.01
N ILE A 46 -3.54 -0.62 -1.42
CA ILE A 46 -3.59 -1.05 -2.82
C ILE A 46 -4.47 -2.29 -2.89
N LEU A 47 -5.47 -2.27 -3.77
CA LEU A 47 -6.31 -3.42 -4.08
C LEU A 47 -6.00 -3.88 -5.51
N ILE A 48 -5.88 -5.19 -5.70
CA ILE A 48 -5.50 -5.79 -6.97
C ILE A 48 -6.52 -6.87 -7.33
N TYR A 49 -6.95 -6.86 -8.59
CA TYR A 49 -7.73 -7.93 -9.20
C TYR A 49 -7.01 -8.44 -10.44
N GLU A 50 -6.75 -9.73 -10.48
CA GLU A 50 -6.23 -10.44 -11.64
C GLU A 50 -7.38 -11.28 -12.22
N GLU A 51 -7.79 -10.91 -13.45
CA GLU A 51 -9.04 -11.37 -14.09
C GLU A 51 -8.99 -12.82 -14.56
N VAL A 52 -7.87 -13.23 -15.18
CA VAL A 52 -7.77 -14.52 -15.86
C VAL A 52 -7.78 -15.70 -14.90
N ASN A 53 -7.05 -15.58 -13.81
CA ASN A 53 -6.89 -16.64 -12.81
C ASN A 53 -7.73 -16.40 -11.55
N GLN A 54 -8.59 -15.36 -11.56
CA GLN A 54 -9.46 -14.98 -10.44
C GLN A 54 -8.68 -14.82 -9.13
N ILE A 55 -7.64 -13.95 -9.15
CA ILE A 55 -6.82 -13.66 -7.98
C ILE A 55 -7.15 -12.25 -7.48
N ILE A 56 -7.32 -12.11 -6.17
CA ILE A 56 -7.37 -10.80 -5.53
C ILE A 56 -6.22 -10.64 -4.54
N ALA A 57 -5.79 -9.38 -4.37
CA ALA A 57 -4.81 -9.04 -3.35
C ALA A 57 -5.13 -7.69 -2.71
N CYS A 58 -4.64 -7.50 -1.49
CA CYS A 58 -4.60 -6.21 -0.83
C CYS A 58 -3.22 -5.98 -0.22
N ILE A 59 -2.70 -4.75 -0.35
CA ILE A 59 -1.37 -4.34 0.14
C ILE A 59 -1.52 -3.13 1.06
N HIS A 60 -0.90 -3.20 2.23
CA HIS A 60 -0.59 -2.05 3.07
C HIS A 60 0.80 -1.54 2.69
N SER A 61 0.87 -0.43 1.95
CA SER A 61 2.12 0.16 1.47
C SER A 61 2.44 1.45 2.23
N GLY A 62 3.02 1.30 3.43
CA GLY A 62 3.72 2.38 4.10
C GLY A 62 5.13 2.54 3.52
N TRP A 63 5.81 3.65 3.82
CA TRP A 63 7.12 3.94 3.24
C TRP A 63 8.16 2.81 3.44
N LYS A 64 8.19 2.16 4.62
CA LYS A 64 9.09 1.02 4.89
C LYS A 64 8.78 -0.18 4.00
N GLY A 65 7.51 -0.57 3.92
CA GLY A 65 7.08 -1.64 3.04
C GLY A 65 7.38 -1.33 1.58
N THR A 66 7.13 -0.08 1.16
CA THR A 66 7.39 0.40 -0.21
C THR A 66 8.87 0.28 -0.58
N ILE A 67 9.78 0.77 0.26
CA ILE A 67 11.22 0.69 -0.02
C ILE A 67 11.74 -0.74 0.05
N ASN A 68 11.18 -1.58 0.92
CA ASN A 68 11.58 -2.96 1.11
C ASN A 68 10.92 -3.95 0.12
N GLY A 69 10.14 -3.47 -0.86
CA GLY A 69 9.65 -4.26 -1.97
C GLY A 69 8.34 -5.02 -1.73
N ILE A 70 7.44 -4.52 -0.85
CA ILE A 70 6.13 -5.16 -0.63
C ILE A 70 5.30 -5.25 -1.92
N ILE A 71 5.38 -4.22 -2.78
CA ILE A 71 4.69 -4.16 -4.06
C ILE A 71 5.25 -5.23 -4.98
N GLU A 72 6.56 -5.22 -5.18
CA GLU A 72 7.27 -6.16 -6.04
C GLU A 72 7.03 -7.62 -5.62
N ASN A 73 7.11 -7.90 -4.31
CA ASN A 73 6.85 -9.24 -3.77
C ASN A 73 5.43 -9.70 -4.06
N THR A 74 4.43 -8.79 -3.92
CA THR A 74 3.03 -9.14 -4.16
C THR A 74 2.77 -9.41 -5.63
N PHE A 75 3.23 -8.52 -6.54
CA PHE A 75 3.05 -8.71 -7.97
C PHE A 75 3.76 -9.96 -8.49
N ASN A 76 5.01 -10.20 -8.08
CA ASN A 76 5.74 -11.41 -8.45
C ASN A 76 5.01 -12.67 -7.98
N LYS A 77 4.42 -12.63 -6.78
CA LYS A 77 3.64 -13.75 -6.27
C LYS A 77 2.38 -13.98 -7.09
N ILE A 78 1.61 -12.93 -7.42
CA ILE A 78 0.42 -13.02 -8.29
C ILE A 78 0.79 -13.62 -9.65
N ILE A 79 1.85 -13.10 -10.29
CA ILE A 79 2.32 -13.57 -11.59
C ILE A 79 2.71 -15.06 -11.54
N SER A 80 3.33 -15.51 -10.46
CA SER A 80 3.70 -16.91 -10.27
C SER A 80 2.52 -17.86 -10.06
N MET A 81 1.36 -17.33 -9.67
CA MET A 81 0.15 -18.12 -9.38
C MET A 81 -0.74 -18.35 -10.60
N GLY A 82 -0.46 -17.69 -11.73
CA GLY A 82 -1.29 -17.77 -12.93
C GLY A 82 -0.49 -17.61 -14.22
N LYS A 83 -1.19 -17.74 -15.36
CA LYS A 83 -0.65 -17.49 -16.70
C LYS A 83 -1.49 -16.44 -17.41
N ASN A 84 -0.89 -15.71 -18.37
CA ASN A 84 -1.58 -14.69 -19.15
C ASN A 84 -2.31 -13.65 -18.29
N ASN A 85 -1.62 -13.20 -17.23
CA ASN A 85 -2.19 -12.31 -16.23
C ASN A 85 -2.73 -11.01 -16.85
N LYS A 86 -3.94 -10.62 -16.42
CA LYS A 86 -4.60 -9.37 -16.75
C LYS A 86 -4.96 -8.67 -15.45
N ILE A 87 -4.16 -7.70 -15.07
CA ILE A 87 -4.13 -7.13 -13.71
C ILE A 87 -4.71 -5.73 -13.70
N TYR A 88 -5.66 -5.50 -12.80
CA TYR A 88 -6.27 -4.22 -12.49
C TYR A 88 -5.89 -3.81 -11.08
N VAL A 89 -5.57 -2.53 -10.90
CA VAL A 89 -5.09 -1.99 -9.61
C VAL A 89 -5.88 -0.76 -9.23
N ALA A 90 -6.31 -0.71 -7.96
CA ALA A 90 -6.85 0.49 -7.34
C ALA A 90 -5.92 0.94 -6.20
N VAL A 91 -5.43 2.16 -6.30
CA VAL A 91 -4.60 2.83 -5.29
C VAL A 91 -5.48 3.77 -4.49
N GLY A 92 -5.66 3.48 -3.22
CA GLY A 92 -6.57 4.24 -2.35
C GLY A 92 -5.98 5.53 -1.78
N PRO A 93 -6.77 6.23 -0.95
CA PRO A 93 -6.36 7.48 -0.30
C PRO A 93 -5.15 7.26 0.61
N CYS A 94 -4.24 8.23 0.62
CA CYS A 94 -3.06 8.24 1.48
C CYS A 94 -2.69 9.68 1.83
N ILE A 95 -1.67 9.87 2.65
CA ILE A 95 -1.16 11.21 2.96
C ILE A 95 -0.66 11.92 1.69
N GLY A 96 -1.12 13.14 1.49
CA GLY A 96 -0.69 14.01 0.39
C GLY A 96 0.74 14.51 0.56
N VAL A 97 1.43 14.79 -0.54
CA VAL A 97 2.83 15.23 -0.55
C VAL A 97 3.06 16.48 0.31
N GLU A 98 2.15 17.45 0.28
CA GLU A 98 2.25 18.71 1.05
C GLU A 98 2.16 18.51 2.57
N ASN A 99 1.65 17.37 3.01
CA ASN A 99 1.49 17.01 4.42
C ASN A 99 2.48 15.94 4.89
N TYR A 100 3.29 15.40 3.97
CA TYR A 100 4.25 14.36 4.30
C TYR A 100 5.70 14.87 4.37
N GLU A 101 5.93 15.83 5.28
CA GLU A 101 7.27 16.32 5.57
C GLU A 101 8.08 15.26 6.33
N VAL A 102 9.30 14.99 5.86
CA VAL A 102 10.24 13.96 6.37
C VAL A 102 11.64 14.54 6.61
N GLY A 103 12.42 13.88 7.46
CA GLY A 103 13.81 14.30 7.77
C GLY A 103 14.82 13.79 6.74
N LYS A 104 16.06 14.26 6.90
CA LYS A 104 17.19 13.89 6.03
C LYS A 104 17.53 12.41 6.10
N GLU A 105 17.38 11.78 7.26
CA GLU A 105 17.63 10.35 7.46
C GLU A 105 16.69 9.51 6.58
N PHE A 106 15.39 9.87 6.56
CA PHE A 106 14.39 9.24 5.70
C PHE A 106 14.76 9.39 4.21
N TYR A 107 15.11 10.59 3.78
CA TYR A 107 15.57 10.86 2.43
C TYR A 107 16.77 9.97 2.07
N ASN A 108 17.77 9.92 2.93
CA ASN A 108 19.00 9.15 2.70
C ASN A 108 18.73 7.63 2.56
N GLU A 109 17.75 7.07 3.27
CA GLU A 109 17.37 5.66 3.11
C GLU A 109 16.85 5.37 1.69
N PHE A 110 16.03 6.26 1.13
CA PHE A 110 15.53 6.12 -0.24
C PHE A 110 16.63 6.29 -1.30
N ILE A 111 17.52 7.26 -1.11
CA ILE A 111 18.64 7.49 -2.05
C ILE A 111 19.65 6.36 -2.01
N LYS A 112 19.86 5.74 -0.84
CA LYS A 112 20.73 4.57 -0.70
C LYS A 112 20.18 3.35 -1.43
N GLU A 113 18.85 3.16 -1.47
CA GLU A 113 18.21 2.08 -2.23
C GLU A 113 18.36 2.29 -3.74
N ALA A 114 18.02 3.49 -4.22
CA ALA A 114 18.21 3.88 -5.61
C ALA A 114 18.27 5.42 -5.72
N LYS A 115 19.29 5.94 -6.44
CA LYS A 115 19.45 7.38 -6.63
C LYS A 115 18.24 8.01 -7.31
N ASP A 116 17.60 7.31 -8.22
CA ASP A 116 16.44 7.79 -8.99
C ASP A 116 15.21 8.05 -8.09
N ASN A 117 15.21 7.57 -6.84
CA ASN A 117 14.16 7.88 -5.86
C ASN A 117 14.11 9.36 -5.49
N GLU A 118 15.15 10.16 -5.84
CA GLU A 118 15.18 11.61 -5.60
C GLU A 118 13.97 12.33 -6.19
N ILE A 119 13.43 11.85 -7.30
CA ILE A 119 12.27 12.45 -7.99
C ILE A 119 10.99 12.49 -7.11
N PHE A 120 10.90 11.65 -6.07
CA PHE A 120 9.76 11.63 -5.16
C PHE A 120 9.87 12.64 -4.02
N PHE A 121 10.94 13.42 -3.98
CA PHE A 121 11.21 14.38 -2.92
C PHE A 121 11.28 15.81 -3.48
N SER A 122 10.69 16.75 -2.74
CA SER A 122 10.90 18.18 -2.96
C SER A 122 11.46 18.82 -1.69
N PRO A 123 12.34 19.83 -1.82
CA PRO A 123 12.94 20.50 -0.67
C PRO A 123 11.88 21.16 0.24
N SER A 124 12.11 21.09 1.55
CA SER A 124 11.42 21.83 2.58
C SER A 124 12.42 22.65 3.39
N ILE A 125 11.98 23.25 4.48
CA ILE A 125 12.85 24.06 5.36
C ILE A 125 13.74 23.18 6.26
N LYS A 126 14.89 23.71 6.69
CA LYS A 126 15.75 23.09 7.71
C LYS A 126 16.20 21.66 7.40
N ASN A 127 16.65 21.39 6.16
CA ASN A 127 17.08 20.06 5.72
C ASN A 127 15.99 18.99 5.80
N LYS A 128 14.74 19.37 5.62
CA LYS A 128 13.61 18.46 5.47
C LYS A 128 13.15 18.41 4.01
N PHE A 129 12.30 17.46 3.71
CA PHE A 129 11.77 17.20 2.38
C PHE A 129 10.28 16.88 2.48
N PHE A 130 9.52 17.22 1.45
CA PHE A 130 8.20 16.66 1.22
C PHE A 130 8.35 15.39 0.37
N PHE A 131 7.70 14.31 0.78
CA PHE A 131 7.79 13.02 0.11
C PHE A 131 6.46 12.63 -0.54
N ASN A 132 6.50 12.33 -1.84
CA ASN A 132 5.35 11.87 -2.60
C ASN A 132 5.25 10.33 -2.56
N LEU A 133 4.62 9.80 -1.50
CA LEU A 133 4.46 8.36 -1.31
C LEU A 133 3.60 7.73 -2.42
N ARG A 134 2.53 8.42 -2.87
CA ARG A 134 1.65 7.93 -3.93
C ARG A 134 2.40 7.74 -5.24
N GLU A 135 3.18 8.73 -5.66
CA GLU A 135 3.93 8.62 -6.91
C GLU A 135 5.05 7.56 -6.81
N CYS A 136 5.70 7.44 -5.65
CA CYS A 136 6.65 6.37 -5.40
C CYS A 136 6.00 4.98 -5.53
N VAL A 137 4.81 4.77 -4.98
CA VAL A 137 4.02 3.54 -5.13
C VAL A 137 3.63 3.32 -6.60
N ASN A 138 3.10 4.33 -7.27
CA ASN A 138 2.72 4.25 -8.68
C ASN A 138 3.90 3.89 -9.58
N SER A 139 5.08 4.44 -9.33
CA SER A 139 6.29 4.13 -10.11
C SER A 139 6.71 2.67 -9.99
N LYS A 140 6.53 2.07 -8.81
CA LYS A 140 6.81 0.65 -8.59
C LYS A 140 5.76 -0.25 -9.25
N ILE A 141 4.47 0.12 -9.22
CA ILE A 141 3.39 -0.60 -9.90
C ILE A 141 3.61 -0.58 -11.42
N LYS A 142 3.99 0.56 -12.00
CA LYS A 142 4.24 0.74 -13.45
C LYS A 142 5.38 -0.15 -14.01
N LYS A 143 6.20 -0.77 -13.16
CA LYS A 143 7.23 -1.74 -13.60
C LYS A 143 6.64 -3.07 -14.06
N PHE A 144 5.38 -3.34 -13.75
CA PHE A 144 4.67 -4.55 -14.12
C PHE A 144 3.74 -4.32 -15.31
N ASN A 145 3.41 -5.39 -16.02
CA ASN A 145 2.41 -5.34 -17.09
C ASN A 145 1.00 -5.26 -16.47
N ILE A 146 0.43 -4.08 -16.43
CA ILE A 146 -0.85 -3.76 -15.78
C ILE A 146 -1.83 -3.29 -16.83
N GLU A 147 -3.06 -3.82 -16.79
CA GLU A 147 -4.16 -3.43 -17.69
C GLU A 147 -4.66 -2.01 -17.35
N SER A 148 -4.91 -1.74 -16.08
CA SER A 148 -5.26 -0.40 -15.61
C SER A 148 -4.80 -0.14 -14.18
N VAL A 149 -4.48 1.12 -13.88
CA VAL A 149 -4.23 1.62 -12.52
C VAL A 149 -5.11 2.84 -12.29
N GLU A 150 -6.01 2.74 -11.31
CA GLU A 150 -6.83 3.86 -10.88
C GLU A 150 -6.37 4.38 -9.53
N ASN A 151 -6.36 5.71 -9.37
CA ASN A 151 -5.95 6.37 -8.13
C ASN A 151 -7.12 7.16 -7.54
N ILE A 152 -7.37 6.97 -6.25
CA ILE A 152 -8.22 7.88 -5.47
C ILE A 152 -7.31 8.98 -4.92
N ASP A 153 -7.26 10.12 -5.63
CA ASP A 153 -6.38 11.24 -5.30
C ASP A 153 -6.96 12.12 -4.20
N LEU A 154 -7.07 11.53 -3.00
CA LEU A 154 -7.49 12.22 -1.77
C LEU A 154 -6.40 12.13 -0.72
N ASP A 155 -6.21 13.24 0.01
CA ASP A 155 -5.23 13.35 1.10
C ASP A 155 -5.89 13.03 2.45
N THR A 156 -5.45 11.95 3.08
CA THR A 156 -5.98 11.52 4.39
C THR A 156 -5.71 12.53 5.51
N PHE A 157 -4.65 13.33 5.40
CA PHE A 157 -4.35 14.37 6.38
C PHE A 157 -5.32 15.54 6.28
N SER A 158 -5.63 16.02 5.08
CA SER A 158 -6.47 17.20 4.85
C SER A 158 -7.96 16.90 4.98
N GLU A 159 -8.39 15.72 4.52
CA GLU A 159 -9.80 15.31 4.48
C GLU A 159 -10.26 14.68 5.82
N LYS A 160 -10.24 15.50 6.89
CA LYS A 160 -10.47 15.05 8.27
C LYS A 160 -11.85 14.41 8.52
N GLU A 161 -12.87 14.82 7.75
CA GLU A 161 -14.23 14.30 7.88
C GLU A 161 -14.41 12.92 7.20
N LYS A 162 -13.45 12.53 6.35
CA LYS A 162 -13.51 11.28 5.58
C LYS A 162 -12.51 10.24 6.06
N PHE A 163 -11.34 10.68 6.55
CA PHE A 163 -10.22 9.78 6.81
C PHE A 163 -9.56 10.01 8.16
N PHE A 164 -9.11 8.93 8.75
CA PHE A 164 -8.14 8.96 9.84
C PHE A 164 -6.74 9.23 9.29
N SER A 165 -5.92 9.94 10.08
CA SER A 165 -4.53 10.25 9.72
C SER A 165 -3.64 10.16 10.95
N PHE A 166 -2.64 9.31 10.89
CA PHE A 166 -1.59 9.19 11.90
C PHE A 166 -0.82 10.50 12.07
N ARG A 167 -0.43 11.12 10.95
CA ARG A 167 0.31 12.38 10.94
C ARG A 167 -0.48 13.50 11.60
N ARG A 168 -1.78 13.59 11.33
CA ARG A 168 -2.67 14.58 11.94
C ARG A 168 -2.81 14.33 13.45
N SER A 169 -3.10 13.11 13.87
CA SER A 169 -3.18 12.73 15.29
C SER A 169 -1.91 13.10 16.05
N LYS A 170 -0.74 12.78 15.50
CA LYS A 170 0.55 13.15 16.13
C LYS A 170 0.75 14.66 16.24
N LYS A 171 0.36 15.43 15.22
CA LYS A 171 0.40 16.90 15.30
C LYS A 171 -0.56 17.48 16.34
N MET A 172 -1.69 16.81 16.58
CA MET A 172 -2.68 17.22 17.59
C MET A 172 -2.36 16.69 19.01
N GLY A 173 -1.34 15.85 19.16
CA GLY A 173 -0.96 15.27 20.46
C GLY A 173 -1.90 14.19 20.96
N GLU A 174 -2.68 13.57 20.07
CA GLU A 174 -3.59 12.49 20.41
C GLU A 174 -2.82 11.21 20.77
N SER A 175 -3.31 10.48 21.77
CA SER A 175 -2.68 9.24 22.25
C SER A 175 -2.93 8.04 21.32
N ASP A 176 -4.04 8.03 20.60
CA ASP A 176 -4.42 6.98 19.65
C ASP A 176 -5.11 7.60 18.41
N TYR A 177 -5.33 6.80 17.38
CA TYR A 177 -5.95 7.21 16.12
C TYR A 177 -6.73 6.05 15.50
N GLY A 178 -7.83 6.38 14.79
CA GLY A 178 -8.57 5.41 13.99
C GLY A 178 -7.83 5.00 12.72
N ARG A 179 -8.38 3.99 12.02
CA ARG A 179 -7.86 3.52 10.73
C ARG A 179 -9.01 3.35 9.74
N CYS A 180 -8.73 3.62 8.49
CA CYS A 180 -9.62 3.31 7.38
C CYS A 180 -9.38 1.88 6.92
N ILE A 181 -10.44 1.19 6.50
CA ILE A 181 -10.35 -0.16 5.95
C ILE A 181 -10.58 -0.13 4.44
N SER A 182 -9.71 -0.83 3.69
CA SER A 182 -9.90 -1.13 2.27
C SER A 182 -10.07 -2.63 2.09
N ILE A 183 -11.13 -3.04 1.39
CA ILE A 183 -11.57 -4.44 1.32
C ILE A 183 -11.76 -4.85 -0.13
N ILE A 184 -11.37 -6.08 -0.44
CA ILE A 184 -11.67 -6.73 -1.72
C ILE A 184 -12.12 -8.17 -1.49
N LYS A 185 -13.08 -8.64 -2.33
CA LYS A 185 -13.66 -9.98 -2.22
C LYS A 185 -14.06 -10.50 -3.61
N LEU A 186 -13.75 -11.76 -3.89
CA LEU A 186 -14.34 -12.49 -5.01
C LEU A 186 -15.74 -12.97 -4.61
N ILE A 187 -16.72 -12.67 -5.46
CA ILE A 187 -18.10 -13.14 -5.31
C ILE A 187 -18.43 -14.21 -6.35
N ASP A 188 -19.40 -15.07 -6.04
CA ASP A 188 -20.01 -15.92 -7.04
C ASP A 188 -20.96 -15.08 -7.88
N VAL A 189 -20.79 -15.11 -9.20
CA VAL A 189 -21.69 -14.52 -10.19
C VAL A 189 -22.50 -15.63 -10.83
#